data_f008dd392cc163ff94cddffe2b1dfd6e
#
_entry.id   f008dd392cc163ff94cddffe2b1dfd6e
#
_cell.length_a   1.000
_cell.length_b   1.000
_cell.length_c   1.000
_cell.angle_alpha   90.00
_cell.angle_beta   90.00
_cell.angle_gamma   90.00
#
_symmetry.space_group_name_H-M   'P 1'
#
loop_
_entity.id
_entity.type
_entity.pdbx_description
1 polymer ?
#
loop_
_entity_poly.entity_id
_entity_poly.type
_entity_poly.pdbx_seq_one_letter_code
_entity_poly.pdbx_strand_id
1 'polypeptide(L)'
;MVWHPVPPSIHALRDAVLAGSADAGDPLPVRSLAAPDAGPDDVEAAAALVLLTTENFGMVSGLVKDLLERIYPWFEEVPNRNPGLPYLLVSKGGNDGTGAVRDITRIVTGLRWKEALPPIVVRGSVTDEHLAHVREQAATLVAGVGSGVF
;
A
#
# COMPACT_ATOMS: atom_id res chain seq x y z
N MET A 1 6.13 3.27 1.73
CA MET A 1 5.48 2.35 0.78
C MET A 1 6.11 0.97 0.87
N VAL A 2 5.29 -0.07 0.87
CA VAL A 2 5.72 -1.47 0.75
C VAL A 2 5.15 -2.06 -0.54
N TRP A 3 5.96 -2.82 -1.28
CA TRP A 3 5.57 -3.32 -2.59
C TRP A 3 6.05 -4.75 -2.86
N HIS A 4 5.31 -5.48 -3.70
CA HIS A 4 5.64 -6.83 -4.15
C HIS A 4 6.66 -6.78 -5.29
N PRO A 5 7.90 -7.31 -5.15
CA PRO A 5 9.00 -7.01 -6.07
C PRO A 5 9.05 -7.87 -7.35
N VAL A 6 8.20 -8.88 -7.49
CA VAL A 6 8.41 -9.91 -8.52
C VAL A 6 8.02 -9.49 -9.94
N PRO A 7 6.80 -9.01 -10.26
CA PRO A 7 6.48 -8.71 -11.66
C PRO A 7 7.01 -7.34 -12.11
N PRO A 8 7.59 -7.23 -13.32
CA PRO A 8 8.06 -5.95 -13.85
C PRO A 8 6.99 -4.84 -13.88
N SER A 9 5.71 -5.20 -14.08
CA SER A 9 4.59 -4.26 -14.10
C SER A 9 4.38 -3.51 -12.77
N ILE A 10 4.81 -4.08 -11.66
CA ILE A 10 4.77 -3.43 -10.35
C ILE A 10 5.76 -2.27 -10.26
N HIS A 11 6.88 -2.34 -10.96
CA HIS A 11 7.88 -1.27 -10.93
C HIS A 11 7.31 0.04 -11.48
N ALA A 12 6.57 -0.02 -12.59
CA ALA A 12 5.91 1.17 -13.14
C ALA A 12 4.89 1.78 -12.16
N LEU A 13 4.09 0.94 -11.50
CA LEU A 13 3.13 1.40 -10.47
C LEU A 13 3.85 1.98 -9.24
N ARG A 14 4.94 1.36 -8.78
CA ARG A 14 5.80 1.89 -7.71
C ARG A 14 6.34 3.27 -8.08
N ASP A 15 6.85 3.43 -9.30
CA ASP A 15 7.42 4.69 -9.77
C ASP A 15 6.33 5.78 -9.89
N ALA A 16 5.11 5.41 -10.28
CA ALA A 16 3.95 6.31 -10.26
C ALA A 16 3.60 6.77 -8.83
N VAL A 17 3.64 5.88 -7.83
CA VAL A 17 3.46 6.26 -6.42
C VAL A 17 4.53 7.24 -5.97
N LEU A 18 5.81 6.99 -6.28
CA LEU A 18 6.92 7.87 -5.90
C LEU A 18 6.79 9.24 -6.57
N ALA A 19 6.45 9.27 -7.86
CA ALA A 19 6.22 10.51 -8.58
C ALA A 19 5.05 11.31 -7.98
N GLY A 20 3.92 10.68 -7.69
CA GLY A 20 2.77 11.33 -7.06
C GLY A 20 3.10 11.88 -5.68
N SER A 21 3.85 11.13 -4.89
CA SER A 21 4.29 11.60 -3.57
C SER A 21 5.20 12.84 -3.65
N ALA A 22 5.99 12.97 -4.72
CA ALA A 22 6.83 14.14 -4.95
C ALA A 22 6.04 15.34 -5.50
N ASP A 23 4.88 15.10 -6.13
CA ASP A 23 4.01 16.17 -6.65
C ASP A 23 3.17 16.85 -5.56
N ALA A 24 3.08 16.27 -4.37
CA ALA A 24 2.39 16.90 -3.25
C ALA A 24 3.06 18.24 -2.89
N GLY A 25 2.25 19.25 -2.62
CA GLY A 25 2.75 20.61 -2.36
C GLY A 25 3.68 20.72 -1.15
N ASP A 26 3.60 19.78 -0.21
CA ASP A 26 4.54 19.60 0.91
C ASP A 26 4.91 18.12 0.98
N PRO A 27 5.92 17.69 0.20
CA PRO A 27 6.23 16.28 0.06
C PRO A 27 6.81 15.69 1.34
N LEU A 28 6.18 14.62 1.83
CA LEU A 28 6.72 13.82 2.91
C LEU A 28 7.79 12.84 2.38
N PRO A 29 8.85 12.55 3.15
CA PRO A 29 9.87 11.60 2.73
C PRO A 29 9.25 10.20 2.56
N VAL A 30 9.40 9.61 1.38
CA VAL A 30 8.87 8.28 1.07
C VAL A 30 9.98 7.24 1.14
N ARG A 31 9.85 6.29 2.07
CA ARG A 31 10.64 5.06 2.05
C ARG A 31 9.93 4.02 1.17
N SER A 32 10.64 3.50 0.18
CA SER A 32 10.14 2.47 -0.74
C SER A 32 10.87 1.15 -0.46
N LEU A 33 10.17 0.19 0.13
CA LEU A 33 10.73 -1.10 0.54
C LEU A 33 10.02 -2.24 -0.19
N ALA A 34 10.77 -3.19 -0.70
CA ALA A 34 10.19 -4.46 -1.09
C ALA A 34 9.63 -5.18 0.14
N ALA A 35 8.53 -5.91 0.00
CA ALA A 35 7.86 -6.55 1.13
C ALA A 35 8.78 -7.47 1.98
N PRO A 36 9.72 -8.24 1.39
CA PRO A 36 10.68 -9.02 2.18
C PRO A 36 11.62 -8.18 3.05
N ASP A 37 11.91 -6.94 2.64
CA ASP A 37 12.88 -6.06 3.30
C ASP A 37 12.22 -5.14 4.35
N ALA A 38 10.89 -5.12 4.41
CA ALA A 38 10.13 -4.33 5.37
C ALA A 38 9.87 -5.12 6.66
N GLY A 39 9.76 -4.40 7.76
CA GLY A 39 9.49 -4.97 9.08
C GLY A 39 8.56 -4.12 9.94
N PRO A 40 8.31 -4.54 11.19
CA PRO A 40 7.45 -3.82 12.14
C PRO A 40 7.88 -2.37 12.35
N ASP A 41 9.18 -2.12 12.53
CA ASP A 41 9.72 -0.79 12.79
C ASP A 41 9.45 0.19 11.62
N ASP A 42 9.49 -0.32 10.38
CA ASP A 42 9.21 0.50 9.20
C ASP A 42 7.75 0.94 9.14
N VAL A 43 6.85 0.05 9.55
CA VAL A 43 5.42 0.31 9.59
C VAL A 43 5.07 1.19 10.78
N GLU A 44 5.68 0.98 11.94
CA GLU A 44 5.46 1.78 13.14
C GLU A 44 5.89 3.24 12.94
N ALA A 45 7.00 3.47 12.25
CA ALA A 45 7.51 4.80 11.96
C ALA A 45 6.74 5.53 10.83
N ALA A 46 5.81 4.87 10.15
CA ALA A 46 5.11 5.45 9.02
C ALA A 46 3.94 6.34 9.46
N ALA A 47 3.84 7.54 8.87
CA ALA A 47 2.66 8.40 9.00
C ALA A 47 1.51 7.93 8.10
N ALA A 48 1.82 7.23 7.02
CA ALA A 48 0.87 6.55 6.13
C ALA A 48 1.55 5.39 5.41
N LEU A 49 0.76 4.46 4.88
CA LEU A 49 1.26 3.30 4.17
C LEU A 49 0.63 3.16 2.78
N VAL A 50 1.45 3.00 1.75
CA VAL A 50 0.99 2.49 0.46
C VAL A 50 1.33 1.01 0.40
N LEU A 51 0.33 0.16 0.23
CA LEU A 51 0.45 -1.27 0.00
C LEU A 51 0.26 -1.54 -1.51
N LEU A 52 1.34 -1.89 -2.20
CA LEU A 52 1.32 -2.22 -3.62
C LEU A 52 1.56 -3.71 -3.80
N THR A 53 0.56 -4.42 -4.26
CA THR A 53 0.58 -5.88 -4.37
C THR A 53 0.12 -6.38 -5.74
N THR A 54 0.31 -7.67 -5.98
CA THR A 54 -0.39 -8.41 -7.02
C THR A 54 -1.44 -9.32 -6.43
N GLU A 55 -2.47 -9.61 -7.23
CA GLU A 55 -3.31 -10.76 -7.01
C GLU A 55 -2.69 -11.98 -7.69
N ASN A 56 -2.38 -12.99 -6.91
CA ASN A 56 -1.87 -14.28 -7.38
C ASN A 56 -2.87 -15.37 -6.98
N PHE A 57 -3.36 -16.11 -7.98
CA PHE A 57 -4.34 -17.19 -7.74
C PHE A 57 -5.61 -16.73 -6.96
N GLY A 58 -6.07 -15.50 -7.21
CA GLY A 58 -7.24 -14.94 -6.52
C GLY A 58 -6.99 -14.49 -5.07
N MET A 59 -5.73 -14.34 -4.65
CA MET A 59 -5.31 -13.97 -3.29
C MET A 59 -4.21 -12.91 -3.34
N VAL A 60 -3.97 -12.26 -2.20
CA VAL A 60 -2.81 -11.39 -2.03
C VAL A 60 -1.50 -12.14 -2.31
N SER A 61 -0.50 -11.46 -2.88
CA SER A 61 0.82 -12.05 -3.13
C SER A 61 1.45 -12.58 -1.85
N GLY A 62 2.14 -13.75 -1.95
CA GLY A 62 2.74 -14.41 -0.79
C GLY A 62 3.73 -13.51 -0.02
N LEU A 63 4.54 -12.71 -0.72
CA LEU A 63 5.52 -11.82 -0.06
C LEU A 63 4.87 -10.67 0.72
N VAL A 64 3.78 -10.11 0.22
CA VAL A 64 3.03 -9.08 0.97
C VAL A 64 2.29 -9.71 2.14
N LYS A 65 1.72 -10.90 1.93
CA LYS A 65 1.07 -11.65 3.02
C LYS A 65 2.07 -12.03 4.11
N ASP A 66 3.28 -12.51 3.75
CA ASP A 66 4.36 -12.79 4.69
C ASP A 66 4.72 -11.58 5.55
N LEU A 67 4.87 -10.41 4.94
CA LEU A 67 5.08 -9.18 5.71
C LEU A 67 3.93 -8.95 6.71
N LEU A 68 2.68 -9.04 6.26
CA LEU A 68 1.53 -8.81 7.13
C LEU A 68 1.48 -9.83 8.28
N GLU A 69 1.88 -11.09 8.05
CA GLU A 69 2.00 -12.11 9.10
C GLU A 69 3.15 -11.83 10.07
N ARG A 70 4.28 -11.31 9.59
CA ARG A 70 5.42 -10.95 10.45
C ARG A 70 5.16 -9.74 11.33
N ILE A 71 4.39 -8.76 10.84
CA ILE A 71 4.08 -7.56 11.60
C ILE A 71 2.87 -7.73 12.52
N TYR A 72 1.95 -8.65 12.23
CA TYR A 72 0.69 -8.80 12.96
C TYR A 72 0.90 -9.03 14.47
N PRO A 73 1.75 -9.98 14.92
CA PRO A 73 2.00 -10.18 16.34
C PRO A 73 2.55 -8.93 17.03
N TRP A 74 3.42 -8.17 16.36
CA TRP A 74 3.99 -6.93 16.88
C TRP A 74 2.93 -5.88 17.24
N PHE A 75 1.91 -5.76 16.39
CA PHE A 75 0.80 -4.82 16.61
C PHE A 75 -0.28 -5.38 17.55
N GLU A 76 -0.39 -6.71 17.67
CA GLU A 76 -1.33 -7.37 18.58
C GLU A 76 -0.84 -7.32 20.04
N GLU A 77 0.44 -7.51 20.29
CA GLU A 77 1.05 -7.51 21.63
C GLU A 77 0.95 -6.17 22.35
N VAL A 78 0.95 -5.07 21.61
CA VAL A 78 0.82 -3.71 22.18
C VAL A 78 -0.49 -3.08 21.72
N PRO A 79 -1.54 -3.12 22.55
CA PRO A 79 -2.82 -2.49 22.22
C PRO A 79 -2.64 -1.03 21.82
N ASN A 80 -3.23 -0.64 20.68
CA ASN A 80 -3.15 0.70 20.11
C ASN A 80 -1.78 1.12 19.55
N ARG A 81 -0.90 0.18 19.22
CA ARG A 81 0.27 0.51 18.41
C ARG A 81 -0.20 0.92 17.01
N ASN A 82 0.09 2.17 16.64
CA ASN A 82 -0.28 2.81 15.37
C ASN A 82 -1.76 2.62 14.93
N PRO A 83 -2.76 2.82 15.83
CA PRO A 83 -4.16 2.68 15.46
C PRO A 83 -4.54 3.81 14.51
N GLY A 84 -5.33 3.49 13.50
CA GLY A 84 -5.77 4.46 12.51
C GLY A 84 -4.70 4.82 11.47
N LEU A 85 -3.59 4.04 11.37
CA LEU A 85 -2.59 4.25 10.30
C LEU A 85 -3.31 4.34 8.95
N PRO A 86 -3.27 5.51 8.28
CA PRO A 86 -3.92 5.67 6.99
C PRO A 86 -3.19 4.86 5.92
N TYR A 87 -3.95 4.18 5.06
CA TYR A 87 -3.34 3.45 3.95
C TYR A 87 -4.06 3.65 2.62
N LEU A 88 -3.28 3.51 1.55
CA LEU A 88 -3.73 3.35 0.17
C LEU A 88 -3.33 1.95 -0.31
N LEU A 89 -4.28 1.21 -0.86
CA LEU A 89 -4.05 -0.11 -1.45
C LEU A 89 -4.08 -0.05 -2.97
N VAL A 90 -3.03 -0.56 -3.60
CA VAL A 90 -2.96 -0.75 -5.06
C VAL A 90 -2.77 -2.24 -5.34
N SER A 91 -3.75 -2.84 -5.98
CA SER A 91 -3.74 -4.26 -6.39
C SER A 91 -3.65 -4.39 -7.91
N LYS A 92 -2.69 -5.19 -8.39
CA LYS A 92 -2.56 -5.53 -9.81
C LYS A 92 -2.94 -6.99 -10.03
N GLY A 93 -4.03 -7.22 -10.74
CA GLY A 93 -4.49 -8.57 -11.09
C GLY A 93 -4.45 -8.84 -12.59
N GLY A 94 -4.34 -10.11 -12.98
CA GLY A 94 -4.47 -10.53 -14.38
C GLY A 94 -5.92 -10.43 -14.86
N ASN A 95 -6.86 -10.87 -14.03
CA ASN A 95 -8.29 -10.92 -14.34
C ASN A 95 -9.10 -9.98 -13.46
N ASP A 96 -9.14 -10.21 -12.15
CA ASP A 96 -10.04 -9.53 -11.25
C ASP A 96 -9.32 -8.51 -10.35
N GLY A 97 -8.29 -8.93 -9.63
CA GLY A 97 -7.53 -8.05 -8.71
C GLY A 97 -8.22 -7.81 -7.36
N THR A 98 -9.49 -8.21 -7.19
CA THR A 98 -10.30 -7.93 -5.99
C THR A 98 -10.04 -8.90 -4.85
N GLY A 99 -9.54 -10.10 -5.15
CA GLY A 99 -9.18 -11.08 -4.12
C GLY A 99 -8.07 -10.58 -3.20
N ALA A 100 -7.05 -9.95 -3.76
CA ALA A 100 -5.99 -9.33 -2.97
C ALA A 100 -6.51 -8.16 -2.12
N VAL A 101 -7.43 -7.35 -2.65
CA VAL A 101 -8.08 -6.27 -1.89
C VAL A 101 -8.83 -6.85 -0.70
N ARG A 102 -9.68 -7.86 -0.91
CA ARG A 102 -10.43 -8.54 0.15
C ARG A 102 -9.51 -9.06 1.26
N ASP A 103 -8.42 -9.75 0.87
CA ASP A 103 -7.52 -10.39 1.82
C ASP A 103 -6.77 -9.35 2.66
N ILE A 104 -6.23 -8.30 2.02
CA ILE A 104 -5.53 -7.23 2.73
C ILE A 104 -6.49 -6.46 3.64
N THR A 105 -7.65 -6.04 3.14
CA THR A 105 -8.64 -5.30 3.93
C THR A 105 -9.02 -6.06 5.20
N ARG A 106 -9.19 -7.39 5.11
CA ARG A 106 -9.48 -8.22 6.27
C ARG A 106 -8.37 -8.17 7.32
N ILE A 107 -7.10 -8.25 6.89
CA ILE A 107 -5.95 -8.24 7.80
C ILE A 107 -5.78 -6.86 8.44
N VAL A 108 -5.78 -5.79 7.64
CA VAL A 108 -5.52 -4.43 8.13
C VAL A 108 -6.67 -3.89 8.98
N THR A 109 -7.90 -4.41 8.81
CA THR A 109 -9.01 -4.17 9.73
C THR A 109 -8.70 -4.71 11.12
N GLY A 110 -8.10 -5.90 11.22
CA GLY A 110 -7.61 -6.46 12.49
C GLY A 110 -6.52 -5.60 13.14
N LEU A 111 -5.67 -4.98 12.33
CA LEU A 111 -4.64 -4.04 12.78
C LEU A 111 -5.21 -2.63 13.09
N ARG A 112 -6.51 -2.39 12.89
CA ARG A 112 -7.20 -1.11 13.08
C ARG A 112 -6.65 0.02 12.21
N TRP A 113 -6.13 -0.30 11.04
CA TRP A 113 -5.69 0.71 10.08
C TRP A 113 -6.90 1.32 9.37
N LYS A 114 -6.72 2.55 8.86
CA LYS A 114 -7.78 3.33 8.22
C LYS A 114 -7.56 3.39 6.72
N GLU A 115 -8.54 2.95 5.93
CA GLU A 115 -8.54 3.20 4.49
C GLU A 115 -8.67 4.71 4.26
N ALA A 116 -7.59 5.33 3.75
CA ALA A 116 -7.57 6.76 3.47
C ALA A 116 -8.26 7.08 2.15
N LEU A 117 -8.07 6.22 1.15
CA LEU A 117 -8.60 6.35 -0.20
C LEU A 117 -9.08 4.98 -0.69
N PRO A 118 -10.09 4.92 -1.57
CA PRO A 118 -10.55 3.66 -2.13
C PRO A 118 -9.41 2.87 -2.79
N PRO A 119 -9.41 1.53 -2.67
CA PRO A 119 -8.37 0.71 -3.27
C PRO A 119 -8.36 0.82 -4.79
N ILE A 120 -7.17 0.90 -5.37
CA ILE A 120 -6.99 0.92 -6.82
C ILE A 120 -6.79 -0.51 -7.31
N VAL A 121 -7.63 -0.95 -8.24
CA VAL A 121 -7.51 -2.26 -8.88
C VAL A 121 -7.09 -2.10 -10.34
N VAL A 122 -5.85 -2.47 -10.65
CA VAL A 122 -5.30 -2.46 -12.00
C VAL A 122 -5.48 -3.85 -12.62
N ARG A 123 -6.38 -3.97 -13.59
CA ARG A 123 -6.69 -5.23 -14.28
C ARG A 123 -5.89 -5.36 -15.58
N GLY A 124 -5.38 -6.54 -15.83
CA GLY A 124 -4.64 -6.83 -17.07
C GLY A 124 -3.34 -6.03 -17.19
N SER A 125 -3.09 -5.44 -18.35
CA SER A 125 -1.90 -4.62 -18.59
C SER A 125 -1.96 -3.28 -17.88
N VAL A 126 -0.83 -2.80 -17.39
CA VAL A 126 -0.70 -1.45 -16.85
C VAL A 126 -0.71 -0.46 -18.02
N THR A 127 -1.57 0.55 -17.94
CA THR A 127 -1.72 1.62 -18.94
C THR A 127 -1.32 2.97 -18.36
N ASP A 128 -1.11 3.97 -19.21
CA ASP A 128 -0.82 5.35 -18.77
C ASP A 128 -1.94 5.93 -17.90
N GLU A 129 -3.19 5.56 -18.15
CA GLU A 129 -4.33 5.95 -17.33
C GLU A 129 -4.22 5.38 -15.90
N HIS A 130 -3.85 4.10 -15.78
CA HIS A 130 -3.59 3.49 -14.50
C HIS A 130 -2.45 4.19 -13.75
N LEU A 131 -1.36 4.52 -14.44
CA LEU A 131 -0.22 5.22 -13.84
C LEU A 131 -0.59 6.63 -13.38
N ALA A 132 -1.34 7.37 -14.21
CA ALA A 132 -1.82 8.70 -13.86
C ALA A 132 -2.73 8.67 -12.64
N HIS A 133 -3.65 7.72 -12.57
CA HIS A 133 -4.55 7.56 -11.42
C HIS A 133 -3.80 7.19 -10.13
N VAL A 134 -2.85 6.24 -10.20
CA VAL A 134 -2.02 5.88 -9.04
C VAL A 134 -1.19 7.07 -8.56
N ARG A 135 -0.61 7.85 -9.47
CA ARG A 135 0.14 9.08 -9.18
C ARG A 135 -0.73 10.11 -8.46
N GLU A 136 -1.93 10.37 -8.97
CA GLU A 136 -2.88 11.31 -8.37
C GLU A 136 -3.29 10.89 -6.95
N GLN A 137 -3.61 9.61 -6.76
CA GLN A 137 -4.03 9.10 -5.44
C GLN A 137 -2.88 9.10 -4.43
N ALA A 138 -1.65 8.85 -4.88
CA ALA A 138 -0.46 8.97 -4.02
C ALA A 138 -0.23 10.42 -3.57
N ALA A 139 -0.36 11.40 -4.48
CA ALA A 139 -0.28 12.82 -4.15
C ALA A 139 -1.38 13.23 -3.14
N THR A 140 -2.61 12.74 -3.35
CA THR A 140 -3.75 12.99 -2.46
C THR A 140 -3.50 12.40 -1.06
N LEU A 141 -2.95 11.19 -0.97
CA LEU A 141 -2.61 10.58 0.31
C LEU A 141 -1.57 11.44 1.07
N VAL A 142 -0.49 11.84 0.41
CA VAL A 142 0.57 12.65 1.03
C VAL A 142 0.03 14.01 1.49
N ALA A 143 -0.72 14.71 0.65
CA ALA A 143 -1.34 15.98 1.00
C ALA A 143 -2.33 15.86 2.16
N GLY A 144 -3.15 14.79 2.18
CA GLY A 144 -4.11 14.54 3.25
C GLY A 144 -3.45 14.24 4.60
N VAL A 145 -2.36 13.48 4.60
CA VAL A 145 -1.55 13.22 5.81
C VAL A 145 -0.88 14.51 6.27
N GLY A 146 -0.25 15.27 5.38
CA GLY A 146 0.42 16.52 5.74
C GLY A 146 -0.53 17.58 6.32
N SER A 147 -1.79 17.57 5.89
CA SER A 147 -2.83 18.48 6.39
C SER A 147 -3.65 17.94 7.57
N GLY A 148 -3.40 16.71 8.01
CA GLY A 148 -4.12 16.07 9.11
C GLY A 148 -5.56 15.67 8.78
N VAL A 149 -5.88 15.43 7.50
CA VAL A 149 -7.20 14.95 7.05
C VAL A 149 -7.33 13.43 7.25
N PHE A 150 -6.24 12.70 7.13
CA PHE A 150 -6.21 11.25 7.31
C PHE A 150 -5.62 10.84 8.66
#